data_490d04443416ec7e70ac21837c36c26f
#
_entry.id   490d04443416ec7e70ac21837c36c26f
#
_cell.length_a   1.000
_cell.length_b   1.000
_cell.length_c   1.000
_cell.angle_alpha   90.00
_cell.angle_beta   90.00
_cell.angle_gamma   90.00
#
_symmetry.space_group_name_H-M   'P 1'
#
loop_
_entity.id
_entity.type
_entity.pdbx_description
1 polymer ?
#
loop_
_entity_poly.entity_id
_entity_poly.type
_entity_poly.pdbx_seq_one_letter_code
_entity_poly.pdbx_strand_id
1 'polypeptide(L)'
;MLIFFMLSEDQLSIYKKDGLVKSSTCLSDDKVKDLNNALDKYLDDHKDENTEFVSGLYERDSDFLKFAMYPEIISEVKQLIGEDIVLWGSSLFCKKEKNGKETPWHQDGEYWPINPLESVTVWLSIDEVTEENGPLQYIPGSHLDRKLAEHNTLDSTEVTLNQTLKNIDEIRDQAKSVILKPGMFSMHDVYLFHGSRANNSGKRRAGLTYRYMPATSFYDHKAAKVIEDKIGYSLQRQLHLVSGIDKSSNKIYQDHTK
;
A
#
# COMPACT_ATOMS: atom_id res chain seq x y z
N MET A 1 3.02 27.94 -13.32
CA MET A 1 1.77 27.66 -12.59
C MET A 1 2.01 26.39 -11.81
N LEU A 2 2.12 26.48 -10.47
CA LEU A 2 2.21 25.29 -9.62
C LEU A 2 0.87 24.56 -9.70
N ILE A 3 0.86 23.38 -10.32
CA ILE A 3 -0.30 22.49 -10.27
C ILE A 3 -0.30 21.88 -8.86
N PHE A 4 -1.25 22.27 -8.04
CA PHE A 4 -1.46 21.64 -6.74
C PHE A 4 -2.31 20.39 -6.95
N PHE A 5 -1.72 19.24 -6.76
CA PHE A 5 -2.43 17.97 -6.68
C PHE A 5 -3.06 17.90 -5.29
N MET A 6 -4.38 18.05 -5.20
CA MET A 6 -5.07 18.14 -3.93
C MET A 6 -6.36 17.33 -3.95
N LEU A 7 -6.61 16.63 -2.86
CA LEU A 7 -7.91 16.07 -2.57
C LEU A 7 -8.93 17.20 -2.35
N SER A 8 -10.11 17.05 -2.90
CA SER A 8 -11.23 17.95 -2.60
C SER A 8 -11.75 17.74 -1.17
N GLU A 9 -12.52 18.69 -0.66
CA GLU A 9 -13.21 18.58 0.63
C GLU A 9 -14.08 17.31 0.70
N ASP A 10 -14.76 16.95 -0.39
CA ASP A 10 -15.56 15.73 -0.48
C ASP A 10 -14.67 14.47 -0.38
N GLN A 11 -13.52 14.45 -1.04
CA GLN A 11 -12.59 13.34 -0.97
C GLN A 11 -12.00 13.18 0.44
N LEU A 12 -11.66 14.28 1.11
CA LEU A 12 -11.22 14.26 2.51
C LEU A 12 -12.32 13.75 3.45
N SER A 13 -13.58 14.15 3.19
CA SER A 13 -14.74 13.65 3.93
C SER A 13 -14.96 12.16 3.72
N ILE A 14 -14.80 11.67 2.47
CA ILE A 14 -14.88 10.24 2.14
C ILE A 14 -13.80 9.47 2.88
N TYR A 15 -12.54 9.93 2.86
CA TYR A 15 -11.46 9.25 3.59
C TYR A 15 -11.75 9.14 5.08
N LYS A 16 -12.18 10.23 5.71
CA LYS A 16 -12.55 10.24 7.14
C LYS A 16 -13.68 9.30 7.48
N LYS A 17 -14.68 9.17 6.59
CA LYS A 17 -15.87 8.34 6.81
C LYS A 17 -15.63 6.87 6.44
N ASP A 18 -15.06 6.62 5.28
CA ASP A 18 -14.98 5.28 4.68
C ASP A 18 -13.61 4.62 4.90
N GLY A 19 -12.55 5.38 5.25
CA GLY A 19 -11.18 4.89 5.47
C GLY A 19 -10.38 4.70 4.18
N LEU A 20 -10.97 5.01 3.04
CA LEU A 20 -10.32 4.94 1.74
C LEU A 20 -10.80 6.07 0.84
N VAL A 21 -9.87 6.64 0.08
CA VAL A 21 -10.17 7.61 -0.99
C VAL A 21 -9.42 7.23 -2.27
N LYS A 22 -10.08 7.45 -3.41
CA LYS A 22 -9.41 7.41 -4.72
C LYS A 22 -8.96 8.83 -5.06
N SER A 23 -7.69 8.96 -5.48
CA SER A 23 -7.23 10.20 -6.08
C SER A 23 -8.02 10.51 -7.37
N SER A 24 -8.30 11.78 -7.61
CA SER A 24 -8.74 12.25 -8.92
C SER A 24 -7.56 12.55 -9.86
N THR A 25 -6.35 12.55 -9.33
CA THR A 25 -5.11 12.72 -10.08
C THR A 25 -4.76 11.41 -10.80
N CYS A 26 -4.36 11.53 -12.05
CA CYS A 26 -3.75 10.45 -12.82
C CYS A 26 -2.34 10.88 -13.22
N LEU A 27 -1.39 10.00 -13.07
CA LEU A 27 -0.02 10.24 -13.56
C LEU A 27 -0.03 10.43 -15.08
N SER A 28 0.93 11.19 -15.59
CA SER A 28 1.08 11.37 -17.03
C SER A 28 1.44 10.05 -17.74
N ASP A 29 1.14 9.96 -19.04
CA ASP A 29 1.45 8.77 -19.86
C ASP A 29 2.93 8.39 -19.79
N ASP A 30 3.85 9.37 -19.75
CA ASP A 30 5.29 9.12 -19.61
C ASP A 30 5.61 8.45 -18.27
N LYS A 31 5.01 8.91 -17.17
CA LYS A 31 5.19 8.28 -15.84
C LYS A 31 4.61 6.87 -15.80
N VAL A 32 3.45 6.67 -16.43
CA VAL A 32 2.84 5.32 -16.55
C VAL A 32 3.73 4.40 -17.37
N LYS A 33 4.33 4.90 -18.44
CA LYS A 33 5.30 4.15 -19.25
C LYS A 33 6.55 3.78 -18.45
N ASP A 34 7.08 4.72 -17.65
CA ASP A 34 8.21 4.45 -16.76
C ASP A 34 7.91 3.37 -15.72
N LEU A 35 6.70 3.40 -15.12
CA LEU A 35 6.22 2.38 -14.20
C LEU A 35 6.20 0.99 -14.86
N ASN A 36 5.62 0.90 -16.07
CA ASN A 36 5.56 -0.36 -16.81
C ASN A 36 6.95 -0.88 -17.16
N ASN A 37 7.85 -0.01 -17.66
CA ASN A 37 9.21 -0.40 -18.02
C ASN A 37 9.98 -0.93 -16.78
N ALA A 38 9.85 -0.27 -15.63
CA ALA A 38 10.48 -0.71 -14.40
C ALA A 38 9.93 -2.07 -13.94
N LEU A 39 8.60 -2.25 -14.02
CA LEU A 39 7.95 -3.52 -13.66
C LEU A 39 8.40 -4.65 -14.59
N ASP A 40 8.35 -4.43 -15.91
CA ASP A 40 8.70 -5.46 -16.89
C ASP A 40 10.16 -5.89 -16.73
N LYS A 41 11.07 -4.92 -16.53
CA LYS A 41 12.47 -5.21 -16.21
C LYS A 41 12.59 -6.03 -14.92
N TYR A 42 11.91 -5.63 -13.84
CA TYR A 42 11.94 -6.35 -12.56
C TYR A 42 11.44 -7.79 -12.72
N LEU A 43 10.33 -8.00 -13.43
CA LEU A 43 9.78 -9.34 -13.67
C LEU A 43 10.71 -10.20 -14.52
N ASP A 44 11.40 -9.60 -15.50
CA ASP A 44 12.38 -10.28 -16.33
C ASP A 44 13.63 -10.72 -15.54
N ASP A 45 14.11 -9.86 -14.65
CA ASP A 45 15.26 -10.14 -13.79
C ASP A 45 14.97 -11.18 -12.69
N HIS A 46 13.66 -11.39 -12.34
CA HIS A 46 13.22 -12.25 -11.24
C HIS A 46 12.22 -13.34 -11.69
N LYS A 47 12.42 -13.91 -12.89
CA LYS A 47 11.50 -14.91 -13.49
C LYS A 47 11.24 -16.14 -12.63
N ASP A 48 12.23 -16.53 -11.84
CA ASP A 48 12.21 -17.73 -10.99
C ASP A 48 11.64 -17.45 -9.58
N GLU A 49 11.26 -16.19 -9.29
CA GLU A 49 10.71 -15.79 -8.01
C GLU A 49 9.18 -15.69 -8.05
N ASN A 50 8.57 -15.78 -6.86
CA ASN A 50 7.15 -15.43 -6.71
C ASN A 50 6.98 -13.92 -6.66
N THR A 51 6.58 -13.33 -7.78
CA THR A 51 6.38 -11.87 -7.92
C THR A 51 4.94 -11.42 -7.63
N GLU A 52 4.03 -12.32 -7.25
CA GLU A 52 2.65 -11.92 -6.92
C GLU A 52 2.55 -11.06 -5.66
N PHE A 53 3.49 -11.24 -4.74
CA PHE A 53 3.70 -10.34 -3.60
C PHE A 53 5.19 -10.22 -3.30
N VAL A 54 5.72 -9.00 -3.42
CA VAL A 54 7.12 -8.69 -3.08
C VAL A 54 7.15 -7.58 -2.04
N SER A 55 7.61 -7.91 -0.84
CA SER A 55 7.77 -6.95 0.26
C SER A 55 9.14 -6.28 0.18
N GLY A 56 9.23 -4.99 0.56
CA GLY A 56 10.49 -4.23 0.55
C GLY A 56 10.98 -3.97 -0.88
N LEU A 57 10.12 -3.52 -1.77
CA LEU A 57 10.45 -3.42 -3.18
C LEU A 57 11.56 -2.40 -3.48
N TYR A 58 11.50 -1.20 -2.89
CA TYR A 58 12.54 -0.18 -3.14
C TYR A 58 13.89 -0.52 -2.45
N GLU A 59 13.88 -1.38 -1.45
CA GLU A 59 15.11 -1.93 -0.86
C GLU A 59 15.77 -2.98 -1.76
N ARG A 60 14.97 -3.67 -2.59
CA ARG A 60 15.45 -4.67 -3.57
C ARG A 60 15.89 -4.01 -4.87
N ASP A 61 15.13 -3.04 -5.35
CA ASP A 61 15.41 -2.27 -6.55
C ASP A 61 15.08 -0.79 -6.32
N SER A 62 16.13 0.03 -6.24
CA SER A 62 16.04 1.47 -5.95
C SER A 62 15.29 2.27 -7.03
N ASP A 63 15.13 1.72 -8.24
CA ASP A 63 14.36 2.36 -9.30
C ASP A 63 12.89 2.60 -8.88
N PHE A 64 12.37 1.77 -7.96
CA PHE A 64 11.01 1.93 -7.44
C PHE A 64 10.87 3.03 -6.39
N LEU A 65 11.96 3.52 -5.79
CA LEU A 65 11.90 4.61 -4.82
C LEU A 65 11.40 5.92 -5.43
N LYS A 66 11.80 6.23 -6.67
CA LYS A 66 11.41 7.47 -7.35
C LYS A 66 9.90 7.62 -7.50
N PHE A 67 9.17 6.52 -7.69
CA PHE A 67 7.72 6.55 -7.86
C PHE A 67 6.99 6.92 -6.56
N ALA A 68 7.54 6.53 -5.40
CA ALA A 68 7.01 6.92 -4.09
C ALA A 68 7.11 8.42 -3.82
N MET A 69 8.01 9.12 -4.51
CA MET A 69 8.28 10.55 -4.30
C MET A 69 7.61 11.44 -5.34
N TYR A 70 6.74 10.92 -6.18
CA TYR A 70 6.01 11.76 -7.12
C TYR A 70 5.20 12.84 -6.39
N PRO A 71 5.33 14.12 -6.84
CA PRO A 71 4.61 15.25 -6.20
C PRO A 71 3.10 15.03 -6.11
N GLU A 72 2.52 14.33 -7.09
CA GLU A 72 1.10 13.98 -7.13
C GLU A 72 0.71 13.14 -5.90
N ILE A 73 1.56 12.19 -5.52
CA ILE A 73 1.32 11.31 -4.37
C ILE A 73 1.59 12.06 -3.07
N ILE A 74 2.77 12.66 -2.93
CA ILE A 74 3.18 13.31 -1.69
C ILE A 74 2.23 14.45 -1.31
N SER A 75 1.74 15.24 -2.28
CA SER A 75 0.81 16.35 -2.02
C SER A 75 -0.52 15.87 -1.41
N GLU A 76 -1.05 14.74 -1.88
CA GLU A 76 -2.29 14.18 -1.34
C GLU A 76 -2.07 13.45 -0.01
N VAL A 77 -0.94 12.76 0.15
CA VAL A 77 -0.56 12.13 1.44
C VAL A 77 -0.43 13.18 2.55
N LYS A 78 0.14 14.35 2.26
CA LYS A 78 0.22 15.47 3.22
C LYS A 78 -1.14 15.89 3.76
N GLN A 79 -2.17 15.89 2.94
CA GLN A 79 -3.52 16.28 3.36
C GLN A 79 -4.14 15.26 4.32
N LEU A 80 -3.68 14.00 4.31
CA LEU A 80 -4.20 12.94 5.15
C LEU A 80 -3.46 12.80 6.49
N ILE A 81 -2.12 12.94 6.48
CA ILE A 81 -1.28 12.67 7.66
C ILE A 81 -0.37 13.82 8.08
N GLY A 82 -0.49 15.01 7.45
CA GLY A 82 0.28 16.21 7.79
C GLY A 82 1.55 16.39 6.97
N GLU A 83 2.26 17.48 7.24
CA GLU A 83 3.39 17.95 6.42
C GLU A 83 4.68 17.14 6.57
N ASP A 84 4.90 16.55 7.74
CA ASP A 84 6.13 15.84 8.08
C ASP A 84 5.91 14.34 7.85
N ILE A 85 6.57 13.77 6.82
CA ILE A 85 6.25 12.44 6.32
C ILE A 85 7.50 11.58 6.18
N VAL A 86 7.41 10.36 6.69
CA VAL A 86 8.38 9.29 6.49
C VAL A 86 7.76 8.19 5.61
N LEU A 87 8.39 7.92 4.47
CA LEU A 87 8.15 6.70 3.69
C LEU A 87 8.87 5.55 4.38
N TRP A 88 8.14 4.48 4.73
CA TRP A 88 8.71 3.40 5.51
C TRP A 88 8.57 2.00 4.88
N GLY A 89 7.83 1.86 3.79
CA GLY A 89 7.67 0.56 3.15
C GLY A 89 7.10 0.62 1.74
N SER A 90 7.40 -0.41 0.97
CA SER A 90 6.83 -0.62 -0.35
C SER A 90 6.57 -2.10 -0.61
N SER A 91 5.64 -2.39 -1.50
CA SER A 91 5.45 -3.74 -2.02
C SER A 91 4.93 -3.72 -3.46
N LEU A 92 5.22 -4.78 -4.20
CA LEU A 92 4.57 -5.11 -5.45
C LEU A 92 3.44 -6.11 -5.17
N PHE A 93 2.27 -5.88 -5.77
CA PHE A 93 1.17 -6.83 -5.89
C PHE A 93 0.88 -7.06 -7.37
N CYS A 94 1.35 -8.18 -7.93
CA CYS A 94 1.27 -8.48 -9.35
C CYS A 94 0.53 -9.80 -9.59
N LYS A 95 -0.80 -9.75 -9.58
CA LYS A 95 -1.63 -10.93 -9.85
C LYS A 95 -1.46 -11.37 -11.31
N LYS A 96 -1.12 -12.64 -11.51
CA LYS A 96 -1.03 -13.24 -12.84
C LYS A 96 -2.37 -13.19 -13.57
N GLU A 97 -2.33 -13.29 -14.88
CA GLU A 97 -3.53 -13.28 -15.75
C GLU A 97 -4.50 -14.42 -15.47
N LYS A 98 -3.99 -15.56 -15.01
CA LYS A 98 -4.73 -16.76 -14.64
C LYS A 98 -4.22 -17.27 -13.30
N ASN A 99 -5.14 -17.70 -12.45
CA ASN A 99 -4.83 -18.21 -11.10
C ASN A 99 -4.02 -17.21 -10.26
N GLY A 100 -4.17 -15.91 -10.53
CA GLY A 100 -3.56 -14.87 -9.69
C GLY A 100 -4.15 -14.94 -8.29
N LYS A 101 -3.28 -15.03 -7.28
CA LYS A 101 -3.68 -15.36 -5.90
C LYS A 101 -4.59 -14.32 -5.26
N GLU A 102 -5.48 -14.79 -4.39
CA GLU A 102 -6.24 -13.93 -3.50
C GLU A 102 -5.31 -13.22 -2.49
N THR A 103 -5.62 -11.98 -2.14
CA THR A 103 -5.10 -11.34 -0.95
C THR A 103 -6.19 -11.41 0.12
N PRO A 104 -6.00 -12.21 1.18
CA PRO A 104 -7.00 -12.37 2.23
C PRO A 104 -7.38 -11.05 2.88
N TRP A 105 -8.57 -10.98 3.44
CA TRP A 105 -9.03 -9.83 4.19
C TRP A 105 -8.17 -9.61 5.44
N HIS A 106 -7.64 -8.39 5.60
CA HIS A 106 -6.73 -8.05 6.68
C HIS A 106 -6.79 -6.56 7.03
N GLN A 107 -6.12 -6.20 8.10
CA GLN A 107 -5.70 -4.84 8.43
C GLN A 107 -4.19 -4.77 8.26
N ASP A 108 -3.72 -3.73 7.60
CA ASP A 108 -2.30 -3.49 7.39
C ASP A 108 -1.52 -3.40 8.70
N GLY A 109 -2.13 -2.78 9.72
CA GLY A 109 -1.47 -2.48 10.99
C GLY A 109 -1.17 -3.66 11.90
N GLU A 110 -1.71 -4.86 11.63
CA GLU A 110 -1.57 -6.04 12.53
C GLU A 110 -0.09 -6.40 12.83
N TYR A 111 0.80 -6.16 11.87
CA TYR A 111 2.20 -6.54 11.99
C TYR A 111 3.18 -5.37 11.80
N TRP A 112 2.69 -4.14 11.92
CA TRP A 112 3.57 -3.00 11.71
C TRP A 112 4.12 -2.47 13.04
N PRO A 113 5.43 -2.43 13.19
CA PRO A 113 6.09 -1.96 14.43
C PRO A 113 6.15 -0.43 14.48
N ILE A 114 5.00 0.23 14.39
CA ILE A 114 4.86 1.69 14.36
C ILE A 114 4.11 2.15 15.60
N ASN A 115 4.61 3.19 16.28
CA ASN A 115 3.99 3.74 17.47
C ASN A 115 4.09 5.28 17.52
N PRO A 116 2.97 6.03 17.62
CA PRO A 116 1.60 5.53 17.48
C PRO A 116 1.34 4.88 16.13
N LEU A 117 0.42 3.91 16.05
CA LEU A 117 0.09 3.22 14.81
C LEU A 117 -0.74 4.15 13.91
N GLU A 118 -0.03 4.96 13.15
CA GLU A 118 -0.58 5.85 12.15
C GLU A 118 0.17 5.67 10.84
N SER A 119 -0.55 5.34 9.79
CA SER A 119 0.02 5.17 8.45
C SER A 119 -1.07 5.26 7.41
N VAL A 120 -0.70 5.73 6.24
CA VAL A 120 -1.51 5.66 5.02
C VAL A 120 -0.80 4.79 3.99
N THR A 121 -1.53 3.88 3.39
CA THR A 121 -1.04 3.09 2.25
C THR A 121 -1.58 3.68 0.96
N VAL A 122 -0.68 4.09 0.08
CA VAL A 122 -0.98 4.43 -1.31
C VAL A 122 -0.92 3.15 -2.13
N TRP A 123 -1.98 2.85 -2.88
CA TRP A 123 -2.02 1.76 -3.86
C TRP A 123 -2.05 2.36 -5.27
N LEU A 124 -0.91 2.35 -5.96
CA LEU A 124 -0.70 2.93 -7.30
C LEU A 124 -0.89 1.84 -8.36
N SER A 125 -1.85 2.07 -9.27
CA SER A 125 -2.15 1.14 -10.35
C SER A 125 -1.13 1.25 -11.48
N ILE A 126 -0.53 0.12 -11.86
CA ILE A 126 0.28 0.01 -13.08
C ILE A 126 -0.59 -0.46 -14.23
N ASP A 127 -1.34 -1.55 -14.03
CA ASP A 127 -2.31 -2.07 -14.99
C ASP A 127 -3.71 -1.52 -14.73
N GLU A 128 -4.60 -1.61 -15.69
CA GLU A 128 -6.01 -1.32 -15.48
C GLU A 128 -6.61 -2.27 -14.43
N VAL A 129 -7.35 -1.73 -13.47
CA VAL A 129 -8.05 -2.47 -12.42
C VAL A 129 -9.53 -2.48 -12.70
N THR A 130 -10.11 -3.68 -12.84
CA THR A 130 -11.53 -3.91 -13.11
C THR A 130 -12.16 -4.84 -12.07
N GLU A 131 -13.48 -5.00 -12.10
CA GLU A 131 -14.16 -5.96 -11.20
C GLU A 131 -13.72 -7.41 -11.42
N GLU A 132 -13.23 -7.74 -12.62
CA GLU A 132 -12.90 -9.10 -13.03
C GLU A 132 -11.48 -9.54 -12.66
N ASN A 133 -10.53 -8.57 -12.55
CA ASN A 133 -9.11 -8.89 -12.35
C ASN A 133 -8.64 -8.81 -10.90
N GLY A 134 -9.57 -8.88 -9.94
CA GLY A 134 -9.27 -8.90 -8.51
C GLY A 134 -8.90 -7.54 -7.96
N PRO A 135 -9.79 -6.55 -8.02
CA PRO A 135 -9.57 -5.21 -7.45
C PRO A 135 -9.37 -5.30 -5.94
N LEU A 136 -8.71 -4.30 -5.37
CA LEU A 136 -8.77 -4.08 -3.94
C LEU A 136 -10.22 -3.88 -3.53
N GLN A 137 -10.65 -4.59 -2.50
CA GLN A 137 -11.96 -4.44 -1.86
C GLN A 137 -11.77 -3.99 -0.41
N TYR A 138 -12.68 -3.19 0.11
CA TYR A 138 -12.62 -2.69 1.47
C TYR A 138 -14.01 -2.58 2.11
N ILE A 139 -14.06 -2.62 3.44
CA ILE A 139 -15.28 -2.40 4.23
C ILE A 139 -15.30 -0.95 4.70
N PRO A 140 -16.18 -0.10 4.14
CA PRO A 140 -16.26 1.32 4.53
C PRO A 140 -16.50 1.49 6.03
N GLY A 141 -15.73 2.39 6.66
CA GLY A 141 -15.88 2.72 8.07
C GLY A 141 -15.26 1.73 9.06
N SER A 142 -14.71 0.60 8.60
CA SER A 142 -14.10 -0.40 9.49
C SER A 142 -12.85 0.09 10.24
N HIS A 143 -12.28 1.23 9.85
CA HIS A 143 -11.14 1.88 10.50
C HIS A 143 -11.51 2.77 11.68
N LEU A 144 -12.82 3.11 11.85
CA LEU A 144 -13.28 4.16 12.79
C LEU A 144 -12.98 3.83 14.25
N ASP A 145 -13.06 2.57 14.63
CA ASP A 145 -12.77 2.13 16.00
C ASP A 145 -11.28 2.24 16.38
N ARG A 146 -10.39 2.47 15.42
CA ARG A 146 -8.93 2.54 15.61
C ARG A 146 -8.38 1.34 16.41
N LYS A 147 -8.92 0.13 16.14
CA LYS A 147 -8.53 -1.12 16.79
C LYS A 147 -8.13 -2.15 15.76
N LEU A 148 -7.15 -2.96 16.13
CA LEU A 148 -6.82 -4.17 15.39
C LEU A 148 -7.80 -5.29 15.79
N ALA A 149 -8.43 -5.87 14.79
CA ALA A 149 -9.31 -7.02 14.96
C ALA A 149 -8.48 -8.32 15.08
N GLU A 150 -9.09 -9.39 15.55
CA GLU A 150 -8.42 -10.69 15.58
C GLU A 150 -8.18 -11.22 14.15
N HIS A 151 -6.98 -11.74 13.92
CA HIS A 151 -6.59 -12.41 12.69
C HIS A 151 -6.29 -13.89 12.94
N ASN A 152 -6.63 -14.74 11.98
CA ASN A 152 -6.25 -16.13 11.93
C ASN A 152 -5.05 -16.31 11.01
N THR A 153 -4.12 -17.19 11.37
CA THR A 153 -3.05 -17.61 10.46
C THR A 153 -3.59 -18.56 9.40
N LEU A 154 -3.22 -18.35 8.15
CA LEU A 154 -3.52 -19.22 7.03
C LEU A 154 -2.27 -20.01 6.66
N ASP A 155 -2.38 -21.34 6.64
CA ASP A 155 -1.36 -22.22 6.07
C ASP A 155 -1.76 -22.60 4.63
N SER A 156 -1.54 -21.66 3.71
CA SER A 156 -1.91 -21.83 2.31
C SER A 156 -0.93 -21.12 1.39
N THR A 157 -0.52 -21.82 0.33
CA THR A 157 0.31 -21.26 -0.74
C THR A 157 -0.52 -20.56 -1.82
N GLU A 158 -1.85 -20.67 -1.76
CA GLU A 158 -2.79 -20.11 -2.75
C GLU A 158 -3.16 -18.65 -2.47
N VAL A 159 -2.61 -18.05 -1.42
CA VAL A 159 -2.84 -16.66 -1.01
C VAL A 159 -1.54 -15.87 -0.98
N THR A 160 -1.65 -14.53 -1.04
CA THR A 160 -0.48 -13.64 -0.98
C THR A 160 0.00 -13.33 0.43
N LEU A 161 -0.90 -13.44 1.41
CA LEU A 161 -0.61 -13.20 2.84
C LEU A 161 -1.03 -14.43 3.66
N ASN A 162 -0.30 -14.72 4.74
CA ASN A 162 -0.55 -15.87 5.60
C ASN A 162 -1.54 -15.60 6.75
N GLN A 163 -2.42 -14.62 6.59
CA GLN A 163 -3.37 -14.21 7.62
C GLN A 163 -4.70 -13.75 7.02
N THR A 164 -5.77 -13.86 7.79
CA THR A 164 -7.08 -13.33 7.45
C THR A 164 -7.82 -12.84 8.69
N LEU A 165 -8.65 -11.82 8.52
CA LEU A 165 -9.57 -11.36 9.56
C LEU A 165 -10.50 -12.49 10.00
N LYS A 166 -10.66 -12.65 11.32
CA LYS A 166 -11.67 -13.52 11.89
C LYS A 166 -13.06 -12.92 11.67
N ASN A 167 -14.04 -13.76 11.34
CA ASN A 167 -15.45 -13.37 11.14
C ASN A 167 -15.71 -12.35 10.02
N ILE A 168 -14.80 -12.20 9.03
CA ILE A 168 -15.00 -11.27 7.92
C ILE A 168 -16.26 -11.58 7.10
N ASP A 169 -16.68 -12.83 7.02
CA ASP A 169 -17.86 -13.25 6.25
C ASP A 169 -19.16 -12.61 6.74
N GLU A 170 -19.23 -12.17 7.99
CA GLU A 170 -20.40 -11.49 8.57
C GLU A 170 -20.66 -10.10 7.96
N ILE A 171 -19.61 -9.46 7.41
CA ILE A 171 -19.66 -8.09 6.88
C ILE A 171 -19.17 -7.97 5.45
N ARG A 172 -18.75 -9.07 4.83
CA ARG A 172 -18.17 -9.10 3.48
C ARG A 172 -19.10 -8.53 2.40
N ASP A 173 -20.41 -8.65 2.57
CA ASP A 173 -21.41 -8.12 1.64
C ASP A 173 -21.43 -6.57 1.56
N GLN A 174 -20.81 -5.89 2.54
CA GLN A 174 -20.68 -4.43 2.55
C GLN A 174 -19.44 -3.95 1.74
N ALA A 175 -18.66 -4.87 1.20
CA ALA A 175 -17.42 -4.53 0.51
C ALA A 175 -17.65 -3.69 -0.74
N LYS A 176 -16.78 -2.70 -0.92
CA LYS A 176 -16.69 -1.88 -2.14
C LYS A 176 -15.40 -2.18 -2.88
N SER A 177 -15.45 -2.22 -4.21
CA SER A 177 -14.28 -2.40 -5.07
C SER A 177 -13.63 -1.07 -5.44
N VAL A 178 -12.31 -1.09 -5.58
CA VAL A 178 -11.50 0.05 -6.02
C VAL A 178 -11.09 -0.15 -7.47
N ILE A 179 -11.80 0.50 -8.37
CA ILE A 179 -11.53 0.45 -9.82
C ILE A 179 -10.66 1.63 -10.19
N LEU A 180 -9.53 1.38 -10.89
CA LEU A 180 -8.52 2.37 -11.24
C LEU A 180 -8.04 2.17 -12.68
N LYS A 181 -7.77 3.27 -13.38
CA LYS A 181 -7.01 3.26 -14.62
C LYS A 181 -5.50 3.22 -14.31
N PRO A 182 -4.64 2.79 -15.26
CA PRO A 182 -3.20 2.90 -15.09
C PRO A 182 -2.77 4.32 -14.69
N GLY A 183 -1.88 4.44 -13.71
CA GLY A 183 -1.41 5.71 -13.18
C GLY A 183 -2.33 6.40 -12.16
N MET A 184 -3.54 5.88 -11.93
CA MET A 184 -4.38 6.31 -10.81
C MET A 184 -3.98 5.60 -9.52
N PHE A 185 -4.32 6.18 -8.38
CA PHE A 185 -4.05 5.57 -7.08
C PHE A 185 -5.19 5.78 -6.08
N SER A 186 -5.22 4.94 -5.09
CA SER A 186 -6.06 5.07 -3.91
C SER A 186 -5.20 5.14 -2.66
N MET A 187 -5.77 5.70 -1.59
CA MET A 187 -5.11 5.81 -0.29
C MET A 187 -6.03 5.28 0.78
N HIS A 188 -5.50 4.43 1.68
CA HIS A 188 -6.29 3.84 2.75
C HIS A 188 -5.59 3.88 4.11
N ASP A 189 -6.41 3.91 5.14
CA ASP A 189 -6.00 3.93 6.55
C ASP A 189 -5.47 2.57 6.99
N VAL A 190 -4.49 2.57 7.89
CA VAL A 190 -3.83 1.38 8.45
C VAL A 190 -4.78 0.40 9.15
N TYR A 191 -5.92 0.88 9.65
CA TYR A 191 -6.94 0.06 10.33
C TYR A 191 -8.05 -0.43 9.41
N LEU A 192 -8.05 -0.06 8.12
CA LEU A 192 -9.11 -0.42 7.20
C LEU A 192 -9.10 -1.92 6.88
N PHE A 193 -10.26 -2.58 6.99
CA PHE A 193 -10.44 -3.95 6.51
C PHE A 193 -10.44 -3.98 4.99
N HIS A 194 -9.49 -4.70 4.41
CA HIS A 194 -9.38 -4.79 2.96
C HIS A 194 -8.78 -6.13 2.52
N GLY A 195 -8.94 -6.42 1.25
CA GLY A 195 -8.45 -7.63 0.62
C GLY A 195 -8.61 -7.55 -0.89
N SER A 196 -8.40 -8.63 -1.62
CA SER A 196 -8.70 -8.68 -3.05
C SER A 196 -8.91 -10.11 -3.53
N ARG A 197 -9.90 -10.32 -4.39
CA ARG A 197 -10.17 -11.64 -4.98
C ARG A 197 -9.02 -12.13 -5.87
N ALA A 198 -9.01 -13.41 -6.16
CA ALA A 198 -8.14 -14.00 -7.18
C ALA A 198 -8.38 -13.34 -8.55
N ASN A 199 -7.36 -13.36 -9.41
CA ASN A 199 -7.45 -12.88 -10.78
C ASN A 199 -7.59 -14.05 -11.75
N ASN A 200 -8.70 -14.10 -12.50
CA ASN A 200 -8.95 -15.07 -13.54
C ASN A 200 -9.41 -14.40 -14.86
N SER A 201 -9.10 -13.12 -15.04
CA SER A 201 -9.60 -12.30 -16.14
C SER A 201 -8.90 -12.53 -17.48
N GLY A 202 -7.76 -13.22 -17.49
CA GLY A 202 -6.91 -13.33 -18.69
C GLY A 202 -5.99 -12.12 -18.90
N LYS A 203 -5.92 -11.17 -17.94
CA LYS A 203 -5.02 -10.01 -17.96
C LYS A 203 -4.28 -9.88 -16.63
N ARG A 204 -2.99 -9.57 -16.66
CA ARG A 204 -2.20 -9.22 -15.46
C ARG A 204 -2.86 -8.05 -14.72
N ARG A 205 -2.75 -8.04 -13.38
CA ARG A 205 -3.11 -6.88 -12.55
C ARG A 205 -2.00 -6.56 -11.58
N ALA A 206 -1.22 -5.54 -11.90
CA ALA A 206 -0.09 -5.07 -11.11
C ALA A 206 -0.36 -3.70 -10.49
N GLY A 207 0.07 -3.56 -9.25
CA GLY A 207 0.07 -2.30 -8.52
C GLY A 207 1.18 -2.25 -7.48
N LEU A 208 1.62 -1.04 -7.18
CA LEU A 208 2.61 -0.75 -6.15
C LEU A 208 1.93 -0.23 -4.91
N THR A 209 2.37 -0.68 -3.75
CA THR A 209 2.00 -0.03 -2.49
C THR A 209 3.19 0.75 -1.94
N TYR A 210 2.91 1.98 -1.49
CA TYR A 210 3.83 2.79 -0.73
C TYR A 210 3.19 3.18 0.59
N ARG A 211 3.94 3.03 1.68
CA ARG A 211 3.45 3.23 3.03
C ARG A 211 4.13 4.41 3.66
N TYR A 212 3.33 5.38 4.08
CA TYR A 212 3.79 6.62 4.69
C TYR A 212 3.25 6.73 6.09
N MET A 213 4.07 7.19 7.02
CA MET A 213 3.65 7.52 8.37
C MET A 213 3.96 9.00 8.66
N PRO A 214 3.18 9.66 9.55
CA PRO A 214 3.57 10.97 10.03
C PRO A 214 4.89 10.84 10.79
N ALA A 215 5.76 11.84 10.66
CA ALA A 215 7.07 11.84 11.34
C ALA A 215 6.98 11.97 12.86
N THR A 216 5.78 12.02 13.43
CA THR A 216 5.47 11.86 14.84
C THR A 216 5.37 10.39 15.28
N SER A 217 5.25 9.47 14.33
CA SER A 217 5.30 8.02 14.58
C SER A 217 6.73 7.51 14.54
N PHE A 218 7.03 6.54 15.39
CA PHE A 218 8.33 5.88 15.49
C PHE A 218 8.25 4.47 14.90
N TYR A 219 9.19 4.10 14.04
CA TYR A 219 9.36 2.75 13.52
C TYR A 219 10.32 1.95 14.38
N ASP A 220 9.82 0.95 15.12
CA ASP A 220 10.63 0.13 16.03
C ASP A 220 11.27 -1.07 15.29
N HIS A 221 12.51 -0.90 14.84
CA HIS A 221 13.28 -1.98 14.18
C HIS A 221 13.56 -3.18 15.10
N LYS A 222 13.50 -3.01 16.44
CA LYS A 222 13.68 -4.14 17.37
C LYS A 222 12.41 -4.97 17.43
N ALA A 223 11.24 -4.31 17.53
CA ALA A 223 9.95 -4.99 17.44
C ALA A 223 9.77 -5.64 16.07
N ALA A 224 10.19 -4.97 14.98
CA ALA A 224 10.18 -5.54 13.62
C ALA A 224 10.86 -6.91 13.59
N LYS A 225 12.02 -7.06 14.21
CA LYS A 225 12.77 -8.33 14.24
C LYS A 225 11.99 -9.47 14.90
N VAL A 226 11.25 -9.18 15.96
CA VAL A 226 10.40 -10.18 16.64
C VAL A 226 9.20 -10.59 15.77
N ILE A 227 8.66 -9.65 15.00
CA ILE A 227 7.49 -9.90 14.13
C ILE A 227 7.90 -10.71 12.89
N GLU A 228 9.09 -10.47 12.32
CA GLU A 228 9.62 -11.18 11.14
C GLU A 228 9.50 -12.71 11.28
N ASP A 229 9.82 -13.24 12.47
CA ASP A 229 9.77 -14.68 12.74
C ASP A 229 8.33 -15.27 12.65
N LYS A 230 7.31 -14.42 12.75
CA LYS A 230 5.90 -14.81 12.66
C LYS A 230 5.34 -14.72 11.24
N ILE A 231 5.77 -13.72 10.47
CA ILE A 231 5.19 -13.41 9.17
C ILE A 231 5.97 -13.98 7.98
N GLY A 232 7.22 -14.43 8.20
CA GLY A 232 8.04 -15.10 7.20
C GLY A 232 8.69 -14.19 6.15
N TYR A 233 8.68 -12.86 6.36
CA TYR A 233 9.40 -11.92 5.51
C TYR A 233 9.99 -10.76 6.32
N SER A 234 11.03 -10.08 5.77
CA SER A 234 11.72 -9.00 6.48
C SER A 234 10.86 -7.75 6.65
N LEU A 235 10.94 -7.17 7.84
CA LEU A 235 10.44 -5.84 8.20
C LEU A 235 11.59 -4.86 8.53
N GLN A 236 12.84 -5.19 8.20
CA GLN A 236 13.95 -4.25 8.33
C GLN A 236 13.85 -3.22 7.19
N ARG A 237 13.30 -2.06 7.48
CA ARG A 237 12.97 -1.03 6.49
C ARG A 237 14.01 0.09 6.47
N GLN A 238 14.33 0.55 5.26
CA GLN A 238 15.03 1.82 5.05
C GLN A 238 14.00 2.95 5.10
N LEU A 239 14.09 3.81 6.11
CA LEU A 239 13.17 4.91 6.29
C LEU A 239 13.65 6.13 5.51
N HIS A 240 12.78 6.74 4.72
CA HIS A 240 13.08 7.93 3.94
C HIS A 240 12.22 9.11 4.42
N LEU A 241 12.87 10.18 4.88
CA LEU A 241 12.17 11.43 5.16
C LEU A 241 11.87 12.11 3.81
N VAL A 242 10.60 12.13 3.42
CA VAL A 242 10.18 12.62 2.09
C VAL A 242 9.54 14.00 2.14
N SER A 243 9.17 14.48 3.32
CA SER A 243 8.68 15.84 3.56
C SER A 243 8.87 16.27 5.01
N GLY A 244 9.12 17.55 5.22
CA GLY A 244 9.20 18.17 6.55
C GLY A 244 10.40 17.73 7.38
N ILE A 245 10.18 17.46 8.67
CA ILE A 245 11.23 17.08 9.63
C ILE A 245 10.80 15.84 10.43
N ASP A 246 11.76 14.98 10.76
CA ASP A 246 11.51 13.86 11.68
C ASP A 246 11.35 14.38 13.12
N LYS A 247 10.28 13.95 13.80
CA LYS A 247 9.92 14.36 15.16
C LYS A 247 9.99 13.24 16.19
N SER A 248 10.29 12.01 15.75
CA SER A 248 10.26 10.82 16.58
C SER A 248 11.61 10.12 16.72
N SER A 249 12.69 10.79 16.26
CA SER A 249 14.06 10.22 16.29
C SER A 249 14.14 8.88 15.54
N ASN A 250 13.43 8.77 14.42
CA ASN A 250 13.52 7.64 13.53
C ASN A 250 14.95 7.46 12.99
N LYS A 251 15.35 6.22 12.77
CA LYS A 251 16.60 5.94 12.07
C LYS A 251 16.41 6.20 10.58
N ILE A 252 16.48 7.47 10.17
CA ILE A 252 16.33 7.87 8.77
C ILE A 252 17.52 7.36 7.97
N TYR A 253 17.24 6.59 6.91
CA TYR A 253 18.24 6.10 5.97
C TYR A 253 18.66 7.22 5.00
N GLN A 254 17.68 7.96 4.48
CA GLN A 254 17.90 9.08 3.57
C GLN A 254 16.89 10.21 3.81
N ASP A 255 17.40 11.44 3.82
CA ASP A 255 16.61 12.66 3.91
C ASP A 255 16.52 13.33 2.52
N HIS A 256 15.31 13.38 1.98
CA HIS A 256 15.02 13.94 0.64
C HIS A 256 14.47 15.37 0.70
N THR A 257 14.50 16.00 1.88
CA THR A 257 13.99 17.37 2.07
C THR A 257 15.09 18.44 1.87
N LYS A 258 16.34 18.01 1.67
CA LYS A 258 17.53 18.86 1.49
C LYS A 258 17.94 18.98 0.05
#